data_afc20c6b612e14eeb0c01f79ecdcfa2f
#
_entry.id   afc20c6b612e14eeb0c01f79ecdcfa2f
#
_cell.length_a   1.000
_cell.length_b   1.000
_cell.length_c   1.000
_cell.angle_alpha   90.00
_cell.angle_beta   90.00
_cell.angle_gamma   90.00
#
_symmetry.space_group_name_H-M   'P 1'
#
loop_
_entity.id
_entity.type
_entity.pdbx_description
1 polymer ?
#
loop_
_entity_poly.entity_id
_entity_poly.type
_entity_poly.pdbx_seq_one_letter_code
_entity_poly.pdbx_strand_id
1 'polypeptide(L)'
;MIDQYTPIIIKNISSRIDLLRAEQNLSMRDLAKNSGISKSQLSDIILGNKIPNVYTLYLICTALGISLPDFFDFDDNVIVLRGKEAFLIKIYRELSPMSQDTLIKMAKCMK
;
A
#
# COMPACT_ATOMS: atom_id res chain seq x y z
N MET A 1 1.42 -22.09 -2.88
CA MET A 1 1.57 -21.92 -1.43
C MET A 1 1.62 -20.43 -1.10
N ILE A 2 0.78 -19.99 -0.16
CA ILE A 2 0.73 -18.60 0.26
C ILE A 2 1.71 -18.42 1.41
N ASP A 3 2.68 -17.54 1.26
CA ASP A 3 3.60 -17.23 2.34
C ASP A 3 3.00 -16.17 3.30
N GLN A 4 3.73 -15.85 4.35
CA GLN A 4 3.23 -14.92 5.38
C GLN A 4 3.09 -13.47 4.89
N TYR A 5 3.71 -13.12 3.76
CA TYR A 5 3.69 -11.76 3.22
C TYR A 5 2.59 -11.53 2.19
N THR A 6 2.07 -12.60 1.60
CA THR A 6 1.04 -12.50 0.55
C THR A 6 -0.20 -11.72 1.01
N PRO A 7 -0.77 -11.99 2.20
CA PRO A 7 -1.94 -11.22 2.65
C PRO A 7 -1.65 -9.73 2.83
N ILE A 8 -0.44 -9.38 3.25
CA ILE A 8 -0.03 -7.99 3.44
C ILE A 8 0.04 -7.27 2.10
N ILE A 9 0.65 -7.91 1.10
CA ILE A 9 0.80 -7.35 -0.25
C ILE A 9 -0.57 -7.17 -0.91
N ILE A 10 -1.43 -8.17 -0.80
CA ILE A 10 -2.80 -8.10 -1.36
C ILE A 10 -3.54 -6.92 -0.73
N LYS A 11 -3.48 -6.78 0.58
CA LYS A 11 -4.15 -5.70 1.30
C LYS A 11 -3.61 -4.33 0.88
N ASN A 12 -2.30 -4.21 0.73
CA ASN A 12 -1.68 -2.94 0.33
C ASN A 12 -2.12 -2.54 -1.07
N ILE A 13 -2.15 -3.47 -2.01
CA ILE A 13 -2.62 -3.21 -3.38
C ILE A 13 -4.08 -2.82 -3.38
N SER A 14 -4.92 -3.60 -2.71
CA SER A 14 -6.37 -3.36 -2.64
C SER A 14 -6.69 -2.01 -2.03
N SER A 15 -6.06 -1.70 -0.90
CA SER A 15 -6.28 -0.44 -0.18
C SER A 15 -5.79 0.75 -1.00
N ARG A 16 -4.68 0.61 -1.71
CA ARG A 16 -4.14 1.69 -2.53
C ARG A 16 -5.07 2.02 -3.69
N ILE A 17 -5.59 1.00 -4.37
CA ILE A 17 -6.55 1.20 -5.46
C ILE A 17 -7.79 1.90 -4.94
N ASP A 18 -8.33 1.42 -3.82
CA ASP A 18 -9.56 1.98 -3.27
C ASP A 18 -9.37 3.42 -2.79
N LEU A 19 -8.23 3.72 -2.18
CA LEU A 19 -7.90 5.08 -1.75
C LEU A 19 -7.83 6.03 -2.95
N LEU A 20 -7.09 5.65 -3.99
CA LEU A 20 -6.95 6.49 -5.18
C LEU A 20 -8.28 6.70 -5.89
N ARG A 21 -9.10 5.66 -5.96
CA ARG A 21 -10.44 5.74 -6.52
C ARG A 21 -11.29 6.75 -5.75
N ALA A 22 -11.28 6.63 -4.42
CA ALA A 22 -12.08 7.51 -3.56
C ALA A 22 -11.61 8.97 -3.65
N GLU A 23 -10.31 9.21 -3.71
CA GLU A 23 -9.76 10.54 -3.85
C GLU A 23 -10.21 11.23 -5.14
N GLN A 24 -10.44 10.45 -6.19
CA GLN A 24 -10.90 10.96 -7.48
C GLN A 24 -12.41 10.92 -7.64
N ASN A 25 -13.14 10.52 -6.59
CA ASN A 25 -14.60 10.42 -6.60
C ASN A 25 -15.13 9.51 -7.70
N LEU A 26 -14.38 8.45 -8.03
CA LEU A 26 -14.79 7.47 -9.03
C LEU A 26 -15.58 6.35 -8.36
N SER A 27 -16.69 5.95 -8.99
CA SER A 27 -17.39 4.75 -8.56
C SER A 27 -16.62 3.51 -9.01
N MET A 28 -16.94 2.35 -8.42
CA MET A 28 -16.41 1.07 -8.88
C MET A 28 -16.70 0.85 -10.36
N ARG A 29 -17.90 1.21 -10.77
CA ARG A 29 -18.33 1.10 -12.16
C ARG A 29 -17.49 1.96 -13.09
N ASP A 30 -17.24 3.20 -12.70
CA ASP A 30 -16.46 4.13 -13.51
C ASP A 30 -15.03 3.67 -13.63
N LEU A 31 -14.42 3.23 -12.54
CA LEU A 31 -13.04 2.76 -12.58
C LEU A 31 -12.91 1.49 -13.43
N ALA A 32 -13.84 0.56 -13.31
CA ALA A 32 -13.84 -0.66 -14.12
C ALA A 32 -13.96 -0.31 -15.61
N LYS A 33 -14.89 0.58 -15.94
CA LYS A 33 -15.10 1.03 -17.32
C LYS A 33 -13.84 1.69 -17.89
N ASN A 34 -13.25 2.61 -17.12
CA ASN A 34 -12.08 3.35 -17.58
C ASN A 34 -10.84 2.43 -17.69
N SER A 35 -10.79 1.37 -16.89
CA SER A 35 -9.69 0.39 -16.93
C SER A 35 -9.88 -0.66 -18.01
N GLY A 36 -11.08 -0.80 -18.53
CA GLY A 36 -11.39 -1.85 -19.51
C GLY A 36 -11.51 -3.24 -18.91
N ILE A 37 -11.83 -3.34 -17.63
CA ILE A 37 -12.05 -4.62 -16.94
C ILE A 37 -13.49 -4.68 -16.43
N SER A 38 -13.96 -5.89 -16.08
CA SER A 38 -15.31 -6.03 -15.55
C SER A 38 -15.40 -5.50 -14.12
N LYS A 39 -16.59 -5.06 -13.73
CA LYS A 39 -16.84 -4.63 -12.36
C LYS A 39 -16.60 -5.77 -11.37
N SER A 40 -16.96 -6.98 -11.76
CA SER A 40 -16.73 -8.17 -10.93
C SER A 40 -15.24 -8.41 -10.68
N GLN A 41 -14.42 -8.29 -11.72
CA GLN A 41 -12.98 -8.43 -11.61
C GLN A 41 -12.38 -7.37 -10.70
N LEU A 42 -12.79 -6.12 -10.88
CA LEU A 42 -12.30 -5.01 -10.04
C LEU A 42 -12.74 -5.20 -8.59
N SER A 43 -13.98 -5.62 -8.37
CA SER A 43 -14.49 -5.89 -7.02
C SER A 43 -13.67 -6.95 -6.31
N ASP A 44 -13.33 -8.05 -7.00
CA ASP A 44 -12.49 -9.11 -6.42
C ASP A 44 -11.12 -8.59 -6.02
N ILE A 45 -10.54 -7.74 -6.84
CA ILE A 45 -9.23 -7.14 -6.55
C ILE A 45 -9.32 -6.24 -5.30
N ILE A 46 -10.31 -5.37 -5.24
CA ILE A 46 -10.47 -4.43 -4.12
C ILE A 46 -10.82 -5.14 -2.83
N LEU A 47 -11.59 -6.22 -2.90
CA LEU A 47 -11.91 -7.03 -1.72
C LEU A 47 -10.75 -7.92 -1.26
N GLY A 48 -9.66 -7.96 -2.03
CA GLY A 48 -8.51 -8.77 -1.67
C GLY A 48 -8.66 -10.25 -2.00
N ASN A 49 -9.66 -10.61 -2.80
CA ASN A 49 -9.91 -11.99 -3.18
C ASN A 49 -9.07 -12.43 -4.39
N LYS A 50 -8.46 -11.49 -5.08
CA LYS A 50 -7.68 -11.77 -6.29
C LYS A 50 -6.53 -10.79 -6.40
N ILE A 51 -5.35 -11.30 -6.76
CA ILE A 51 -4.19 -10.46 -7.05
C ILE A 51 -4.23 -10.10 -8.53
N PRO A 52 -4.20 -8.81 -8.89
CA PRO A 52 -4.14 -8.44 -10.30
C PRO A 52 -2.77 -8.83 -10.89
N ASN A 53 -2.75 -9.26 -12.14
CA ASN A 53 -1.47 -9.39 -12.84
C ASN A 53 -0.95 -7.98 -13.21
N VAL A 54 0.28 -7.92 -13.69
CA VAL A 54 0.93 -6.63 -13.99
C VAL A 54 0.15 -5.85 -15.05
N TYR A 55 -0.36 -6.53 -16.06
CA TYR A 55 -1.14 -5.88 -17.12
C TYR A 55 -2.43 -5.27 -16.58
N THR A 56 -3.18 -6.04 -15.79
CA THR A 56 -4.42 -5.54 -15.17
C THR A 56 -4.12 -4.35 -14.27
N LEU A 57 -3.07 -4.44 -13.47
CA LEU A 57 -2.67 -3.34 -12.59
C LEU A 57 -2.27 -2.10 -13.40
N TYR A 58 -1.57 -2.29 -14.51
CA TYR A 58 -1.23 -1.19 -15.41
C TYR A 58 -2.47 -0.48 -15.95
N LEU A 59 -3.50 -1.26 -16.34
CA LEU A 59 -4.76 -0.67 -16.82
C LEU A 59 -5.44 0.14 -15.73
N ILE A 60 -5.48 -0.37 -14.50
CA ILE A 60 -6.07 0.35 -13.36
C ILE A 60 -5.29 1.63 -13.08
N CYS A 61 -3.97 1.55 -13.03
CA CYS A 61 -3.12 2.72 -12.79
C CYS A 61 -3.29 3.78 -13.87
N THR A 62 -3.37 3.36 -15.13
CA THR A 62 -3.60 4.28 -16.24
C THR A 62 -4.94 5.01 -16.08
N ALA A 63 -5.98 4.28 -15.70
CA ALA A 63 -7.30 4.86 -15.44
C ALA A 63 -7.28 5.84 -14.26
N LEU A 64 -6.43 5.59 -13.27
CA LEU A 64 -6.27 6.47 -12.10
C LEU A 64 -5.28 7.60 -12.35
N GLY A 65 -4.59 7.61 -13.49
CA GLY A 65 -3.63 8.65 -13.81
C GLY A 65 -2.35 8.59 -13.00
N ILE A 66 -1.95 7.40 -12.57
CA ILE A 66 -0.75 7.19 -11.76
C ILE A 66 0.17 6.18 -12.44
N SER A 67 1.48 6.38 -12.33
CA SER A 67 2.46 5.43 -12.84
C SER A 67 2.57 4.20 -11.93
N LEU A 68 3.07 3.08 -12.46
CA LEU A 68 3.31 1.90 -11.63
C LEU A 68 4.31 2.18 -10.49
N PRO A 69 5.45 2.86 -10.74
CA PRO A 69 6.34 3.18 -9.62
C PRO A 69 5.66 4.00 -8.52
N ASP A 70 4.88 5.01 -8.89
CA ASP A 70 4.18 5.83 -7.91
C ASP A 70 3.10 5.05 -7.19
N PHE A 71 2.44 4.11 -7.88
CA PHE A 71 1.45 3.25 -7.26
C PHE A 71 2.07 2.40 -6.14
N PHE A 72 3.26 1.86 -6.37
CA PHE A 72 3.95 1.03 -5.40
C PHE A 72 4.74 1.82 -4.35
N ASP A 73 4.67 3.13 -4.39
CA ASP A 73 5.25 3.97 -3.34
C ASP A 73 4.32 3.95 -2.12
N PHE A 74 4.27 2.80 -1.49
CA PHE A 74 3.51 2.62 -0.25
C PHE A 74 4.36 3.18 0.88
N ASP A 75 3.90 4.18 1.54
CA ASP A 75 4.57 4.73 2.71
C ASP A 75 5.05 3.60 3.60
N ASP A 76 6.08 3.52 4.19
CA ASP A 76 6.61 2.58 5.18
C ASP A 76 6.26 1.08 5.01
N ASN A 77 5.33 0.73 4.12
CA ASN A 77 4.80 -0.65 4.07
C ASN A 77 5.67 -1.61 3.25
N VAL A 78 6.59 -1.09 2.44
CA VAL A 78 7.40 -1.92 1.54
C VAL A 78 8.88 -1.84 1.89
N ILE A 79 9.23 -1.30 3.05
CA ILE A 79 10.61 -1.23 3.50
C ILE A 79 11.00 -2.59 4.07
N VAL A 80 12.04 -3.21 3.50
CA VAL A 80 12.57 -4.47 4.03
C VAL A 80 13.53 -4.14 5.14
N LEU A 81 13.08 -4.35 6.38
CA LEU A 81 13.87 -4.12 7.57
C LEU A 81 14.40 -5.44 8.11
N ARG A 82 15.58 -5.45 8.66
CA ARG A 82 16.21 -6.65 9.22
C ARG A 82 16.81 -6.38 10.58
N GLY A 83 16.75 -7.39 11.45
CA GLY A 83 17.45 -7.38 12.72
C GLY A 83 17.11 -6.17 13.60
N LYS A 84 18.13 -5.42 13.95
CA LYS A 84 18.02 -4.28 14.87
C LYS A 84 17.15 -3.16 14.33
N GLU A 85 17.16 -2.96 13.01
CA GLU A 85 16.32 -1.93 12.38
C GLU A 85 14.85 -2.24 12.55
N ALA A 86 14.44 -3.48 12.28
CA ALA A 86 13.06 -3.91 12.44
C ALA A 86 12.62 -3.79 13.90
N PHE A 87 13.49 -4.19 14.83
CA PHE A 87 13.22 -4.09 16.25
C PHE A 87 13.04 -2.63 16.68
N LEU A 88 13.91 -1.74 16.21
CA LEU A 88 13.85 -0.33 16.55
C LEU A 88 12.54 0.33 16.04
N ILE A 89 12.16 0.02 14.81
CA ILE A 89 10.92 0.55 14.24
C ILE A 89 9.70 0.07 15.02
N LYS A 90 9.70 -1.19 15.44
CA LYS A 90 8.60 -1.73 16.24
C LYS A 90 8.48 -0.98 17.56
N ILE A 91 9.60 -0.77 18.27
CA ILE A 91 9.62 -0.04 19.52
C ILE A 91 9.13 1.40 19.31
N TYR A 92 9.65 2.06 18.29
CA TYR A 92 9.28 3.45 17.99
C TYR A 92 7.78 3.60 17.78
N ARG A 93 7.17 2.70 17.03
CA ARG A 93 5.73 2.76 16.75
C ARG A 93 4.86 2.54 17.99
N GLU A 94 5.37 1.84 18.99
CA GLU A 94 4.64 1.58 20.23
C GLU A 94 4.74 2.74 21.23
N LEU A 95 5.65 3.69 20.99
CA LEU A 95 5.86 4.83 21.90
C LEU A 95 4.80 5.91 21.69
N SER A 96 4.54 6.68 22.76
CA SER A 96 3.73 7.89 22.66
C SER A 96 4.44 8.93 21.78
N PRO A 97 3.70 9.90 21.17
CA PRO A 97 4.35 10.94 20.37
C PRO A 97 5.46 11.68 21.10
N MET A 98 5.28 11.97 22.38
CA MET A 98 6.30 12.64 23.18
C MET A 98 7.57 11.78 23.31
N SER A 99 7.40 10.49 23.55
CA SER A 99 8.53 9.57 23.68
C SER A 99 9.22 9.36 22.33
N GLN A 100 8.48 9.35 21.23
CA GLN A 100 9.05 9.29 19.90
C GLN A 100 9.97 10.49 19.62
N ASP A 101 9.53 11.69 19.98
CA ASP A 101 10.33 12.91 19.81
C ASP A 101 11.59 12.85 20.67
N THR A 102 11.45 12.38 21.91
CA THR A 102 12.59 12.22 22.81
C THR A 102 13.63 11.25 22.24
N LEU A 103 13.16 10.12 21.71
CA LEU A 103 14.04 9.12 21.10
C LEU A 103 14.82 9.70 19.93
N ILE A 104 14.15 10.45 19.06
CA ILE A 104 14.79 11.09 17.92
C ILE A 104 15.87 12.09 18.37
N LYS A 105 15.56 12.90 19.38
CA LYS A 105 16.54 13.87 19.91
C LYS A 105 17.76 13.16 20.51
N MET A 106 17.54 12.10 21.28
CA MET A 106 18.62 11.32 21.85
C MET A 106 19.48 10.69 20.75
N ALA A 107 18.86 10.12 19.73
CA ALA A 107 19.59 9.50 18.62
C ALA A 107 20.50 10.50 17.91
N LYS A 108 20.01 11.74 17.72
CA LYS A 108 20.81 12.81 17.09
C LYS A 108 22.03 13.20 17.92
N CYS A 109 21.92 13.08 19.24
CA CYS A 109 23.02 13.42 20.15
C CYS A 109 24.09 12.32 20.25
N MET A 110 23.79 11.13 19.77
CA MET A 110 24.66 9.97 19.91
C MET A 110 25.66 9.79 18.77
N LYS A 111 25.77 10.71 17.89
CA LYS A 111 26.72 10.61 16.76
C LYS A 111 28.16 10.72 17.22
#